data_f6b00c5fd2fa0ae555a35e97320c2941
#
_entry.id   f6b00c5fd2fa0ae555a35e97320c2941
#
_cell.length_a   1.000
_cell.length_b   1.000
_cell.length_c   1.000
_cell.angle_alpha   90.00
_cell.angle_beta   90.00
_cell.angle_gamma   90.00
#
_symmetry.space_group_name_H-M   'P 1'
#
loop_
_entity.id
_entity.type
_entity.pdbx_description
1 polymer ?
#
loop_
_entity_poly.entity_id
_entity_poly.type
_entity_poly.pdbx_seq_one_letter_code
_entity_poly.pdbx_strand_id
1 'polypeptide(L)'
;MDRKIIEPKQGIILISEPSLQDYYFRQSVVLLAEHSQEGTFGVIINKPIEMRLPEIFDDLKEFDFKVYLGGPVKTDSVFFIHTLDDINGSLKIMKGLYWGGDISTIKSYIRKGLIGENHIRFFVGYSGWNPDQLEREIKENSWVLSHTTAKEVIDSKPELLWSNYLRHMGQDYAIWANYPPDLTLN
;
A
#
# COMPACT_ATOMS: atom_id res chain seq x y z
N MET A 1 8.20 22.91 18.19
CA MET A 1 8.24 21.45 18.48
C MET A 1 9.08 20.81 17.38
N ASP A 2 10.21 20.24 17.74
CA ASP A 2 11.06 19.53 16.78
C ASP A 2 10.26 18.35 16.22
N ARG A 3 9.88 18.43 14.95
CA ARG A 3 9.30 17.28 14.24
C ARG A 3 10.39 16.22 14.15
N LYS A 4 10.18 15.09 14.80
CA LYS A 4 11.08 13.94 14.67
C LYS A 4 11.06 13.55 13.20
N ILE A 5 12.17 13.79 12.51
CA ILE A 5 12.32 13.42 11.09
C ILE A 5 12.17 11.90 11.01
N ILE A 6 11.17 11.44 10.27
CA ILE A 6 10.98 10.01 9.99
C ILE A 6 11.81 9.72 8.73
N GLU A 7 12.72 8.78 8.83
CA GLU A 7 13.50 8.31 7.70
C GLU A 7 12.76 7.19 6.95
N PRO A 8 12.91 7.08 5.61
CA PRO A 8 12.36 5.99 4.86
C PRO A 8 12.97 4.67 5.32
N LYS A 9 12.14 3.69 5.56
CA LYS A 9 12.52 2.31 5.89
C LYS A 9 11.36 1.36 5.66
N GLN A 10 11.64 0.09 5.61
CA GLN A 10 10.64 -0.97 5.57
C GLN A 10 9.56 -0.77 6.65
N GLY A 11 8.29 -0.92 6.27
CA GLY A 11 7.14 -0.79 7.17
C GLY A 11 6.67 0.65 7.43
N ILE A 12 7.32 1.65 6.85
CA ILE A 12 6.83 3.05 6.83
C ILE A 12 5.85 3.23 5.68
N ILE A 13 4.92 4.17 5.83
CA ILE A 13 4.06 4.62 4.74
C ILE A 13 4.52 5.97 4.20
N LEU A 14 4.37 6.11 2.90
CA LEU A 14 4.49 7.37 2.17
C LEU A 14 3.09 7.87 1.86
N ILE A 15 2.83 9.13 2.13
CA ILE A 15 1.57 9.81 1.85
C ILE A 15 1.88 10.86 0.79
N SER A 16 1.23 10.78 -0.36
CA SER A 16 1.46 11.73 -1.45
C SER A 16 1.00 13.13 -1.08
N GLU A 17 1.76 14.11 -1.52
CA GLU A 17 1.40 15.52 -1.42
C GLU A 17 0.20 15.83 -2.34
N PRO A 18 -0.74 16.73 -1.96
CA PRO A 18 -1.98 16.98 -2.71
C PRO A 18 -1.80 17.43 -4.16
N SER A 19 -0.72 18.18 -4.46
CA SER A 19 -0.46 18.67 -5.80
C SER A 19 0.24 17.66 -6.71
N LEU A 20 0.59 16.47 -6.18
CA LEU A 20 1.14 15.39 -6.97
C LEU A 20 0.09 14.88 -7.96
N GLN A 21 0.24 15.29 -9.25
CA GLN A 21 -0.75 14.98 -10.29
C GLN A 21 -0.44 13.69 -11.07
N ASP A 22 0.51 12.90 -10.60
CA ASP A 22 0.79 11.60 -11.18
C ASP A 22 -0.44 10.69 -11.10
N TYR A 23 -0.78 10.01 -12.19
CA TYR A 23 -1.97 9.15 -12.30
C TYR A 23 -2.01 8.06 -11.22
N TYR A 24 -0.87 7.42 -10.94
CA TYR A 24 -0.78 6.36 -9.95
C TYR A 24 -0.74 6.89 -8.53
N PHE A 25 0.00 7.97 -8.29
CA PHE A 25 0.35 8.42 -6.95
C PHE A 25 -0.51 9.56 -6.40
N ARG A 26 -1.38 10.14 -7.20
CA ARG A 26 -2.32 11.16 -6.71
C ARG A 26 -3.16 10.61 -5.54
N GLN A 27 -3.14 11.31 -4.40
CA GLN A 27 -3.84 10.93 -3.17
C GLN A 27 -3.61 9.46 -2.77
N SER A 28 -2.36 9.00 -2.87
CA SER A 28 -1.97 7.64 -2.53
C SER A 28 -1.33 7.53 -1.16
N VAL A 29 -1.50 6.36 -0.57
CA VAL A 29 -0.75 5.89 0.59
C VAL A 29 0.02 4.65 0.15
N VAL A 30 1.35 4.71 0.20
CA VAL A 30 2.22 3.61 -0.22
C VAL A 30 2.88 2.99 1.00
N LEU A 31 2.73 1.69 1.19
CA LEU A 31 3.44 0.92 2.19
C LEU A 31 4.79 0.46 1.62
N LEU A 32 5.89 0.80 2.27
CA LEU A 32 7.21 0.31 1.89
C LEU A 32 7.40 -1.13 2.36
N ALA A 33 7.53 -2.05 1.41
CA ALA A 33 7.78 -3.47 1.67
C ALA A 33 9.27 -3.75 1.88
N GLU A 34 10.13 -3.00 1.17
CA GLU A 34 11.58 -3.05 1.34
C GLU A 34 12.20 -1.68 1.03
N HIS A 35 13.26 -1.34 1.75
CA HIS A 35 14.08 -0.16 1.52
C HIS A 35 15.54 -0.48 1.79
N SER A 36 16.39 -0.31 0.78
CA SER A 36 17.82 -0.60 0.84
C SER A 36 18.64 0.33 -0.04
N GLN A 37 19.96 0.22 -0.01
CA GLN A 37 20.85 0.96 -0.93
C GLN A 37 20.69 0.53 -2.41
N GLU A 38 20.09 -0.62 -2.67
CA GLU A 38 19.84 -1.12 -4.02
C GLU A 38 18.53 -0.59 -4.61
N GLY A 39 17.70 0.04 -3.79
CA GLY A 39 16.43 0.61 -4.15
C GLY A 39 15.34 0.37 -3.13
N THR A 40 14.14 0.79 -3.47
CA THR A 40 12.97 0.70 -2.61
C THR A 40 11.78 0.16 -3.40
N PHE A 41 10.96 -0.67 -2.78
CA PHE A 41 9.66 -1.02 -3.36
C PHE A 41 8.57 -1.09 -2.30
N GLY A 42 7.34 -0.92 -2.76
CA GLY A 42 6.15 -0.99 -1.94
C GLY A 42 4.87 -1.08 -2.76
N VAL A 43 3.74 -0.94 -2.10
CA VAL A 43 2.42 -0.99 -2.75
C VAL A 43 1.53 0.16 -2.31
N ILE A 44 0.77 0.71 -3.24
CA ILE A 44 -0.33 1.63 -2.94
C ILE A 44 -1.43 0.81 -2.24
N ILE A 45 -1.82 1.20 -1.04
CA ILE A 45 -2.76 0.41 -0.21
C ILE A 45 -4.18 0.96 -0.18
N ASN A 46 -4.43 2.09 -0.82
CA ASN A 46 -5.72 2.80 -0.75
C ASN A 46 -6.43 2.97 -2.09
N LYS A 47 -6.06 2.24 -3.14
CA LYS A 47 -6.70 2.32 -4.46
C LYS A 47 -7.29 0.98 -4.88
N PRO A 48 -8.50 0.62 -4.43
CA PRO A 48 -9.20 -0.54 -4.97
C PRO A 48 -9.53 -0.29 -6.45
N ILE A 49 -9.52 -1.35 -7.25
CA ILE A 49 -9.90 -1.35 -8.66
C ILE A 49 -11.18 -2.18 -8.86
N GLU A 50 -11.78 -2.08 -10.04
CA GLU A 50 -13.00 -2.84 -10.34
C GLU A 50 -12.75 -4.36 -10.42
N MET A 51 -11.53 -4.75 -10.83
CA MET A 51 -11.10 -6.15 -10.90
C MET A 51 -11.26 -6.86 -9.55
N ARG A 52 -11.71 -8.11 -9.60
CA ARG A 52 -11.90 -8.97 -8.43
C ARG A 52 -11.02 -10.21 -8.49
N LEU A 53 -10.77 -10.83 -7.35
CA LEU A 53 -9.92 -12.01 -7.25
C LEU A 53 -10.31 -13.16 -8.20
N PRO A 54 -11.61 -13.45 -8.44
CA PRO A 54 -12.04 -14.46 -9.42
C PRO A 54 -11.58 -14.21 -10.85
N GLU A 55 -11.31 -12.96 -11.22
CA GLU A 55 -10.82 -12.60 -12.56
C GLU A 55 -9.33 -12.91 -12.73
N ILE A 56 -8.62 -13.07 -11.61
CA ILE A 56 -7.19 -13.37 -11.56
C ILE A 56 -6.93 -14.86 -11.37
N PHE A 57 -7.71 -15.50 -10.50
CA PHE A 57 -7.54 -16.89 -10.12
C PHE A 57 -8.82 -17.70 -10.34
N ASP A 58 -8.85 -18.48 -11.42
CA ASP A 58 -10.00 -19.33 -11.78
C ASP A 58 -10.41 -20.32 -10.68
N ASP A 59 -9.47 -20.74 -9.86
CA ASP A 59 -9.70 -21.67 -8.74
C ASP A 59 -10.23 -20.99 -7.47
N LEU A 60 -10.46 -19.67 -7.50
CA LEU A 60 -11.03 -18.88 -6.40
C LEU A 60 -12.33 -18.15 -6.79
N LYS A 61 -13.10 -18.69 -7.74
CA LYS A 61 -14.32 -18.04 -8.28
C LYS A 61 -15.40 -17.70 -7.26
N GLU A 62 -15.43 -18.39 -6.13
CA GLU A 62 -16.41 -18.18 -5.08
C GLU A 62 -16.01 -17.08 -4.08
N PHE A 63 -14.79 -16.51 -4.21
CA PHE A 63 -14.21 -15.57 -3.25
C PHE A 63 -14.05 -14.19 -3.87
N ASP A 64 -15.05 -13.35 -3.70
CA ASP A 64 -15.12 -12.00 -4.28
C ASP A 64 -14.26 -10.99 -3.50
N PHE A 65 -12.95 -11.24 -3.39
CA PHE A 65 -12.02 -10.33 -2.73
C PHE A 65 -11.66 -9.14 -3.62
N LYS A 66 -11.50 -7.99 -2.99
CA LYS A 66 -11.03 -6.77 -3.64
C LYS A 66 -9.59 -6.92 -4.11
N VAL A 67 -9.30 -6.31 -5.25
CA VAL A 67 -7.95 -6.14 -5.77
C VAL A 67 -7.62 -4.66 -5.79
N TYR A 68 -6.36 -4.32 -5.54
CA TYR A 68 -5.89 -2.95 -5.44
C TYR A 68 -4.85 -2.65 -6.51
N LEU A 69 -4.76 -1.41 -6.95
CA LEU A 69 -3.65 -0.92 -7.74
C LEU A 69 -2.43 -0.74 -6.84
N GLY A 70 -1.41 -1.57 -7.00
CA GLY A 70 -0.19 -1.50 -6.18
C GLY A 70 0.85 -0.50 -6.67
N GLY A 71 0.81 -0.15 -7.96
CA GLY A 71 1.71 0.81 -8.58
C GLY A 71 1.96 0.54 -10.07
N PRO A 72 2.85 1.35 -10.70
CA PRO A 72 3.07 1.32 -12.15
C PRO A 72 3.99 0.20 -12.65
N VAL A 73 4.66 -0.52 -11.76
CA VAL A 73 5.64 -1.55 -12.14
C VAL A 73 4.99 -2.91 -12.20
N LYS A 74 5.25 -3.69 -13.26
CA LYS A 74 4.70 -5.03 -13.50
C LYS A 74 3.17 -5.10 -13.32
N THR A 75 2.46 -4.26 -14.03
CA THR A 75 0.99 -4.16 -13.99
C THR A 75 0.26 -5.37 -14.57
N ASP A 76 0.98 -6.33 -15.10
CA ASP A 76 0.53 -7.66 -15.54
C ASP A 76 0.73 -8.76 -14.48
N SER A 77 1.21 -8.41 -13.31
CA SER A 77 1.57 -9.34 -12.23
C SER A 77 0.81 -9.01 -10.95
N VAL A 78 0.50 -10.04 -10.18
CA VAL A 78 -0.24 -9.95 -8.91
C VAL A 78 0.69 -10.17 -7.74
N PHE A 79 0.57 -9.28 -6.76
CA PHE A 79 1.30 -9.30 -5.50
C PHE A 79 0.30 -9.33 -4.34
N PHE A 80 0.75 -9.67 -3.15
CA PHE A 80 -0.10 -9.67 -1.97
C PHE A 80 0.67 -9.42 -0.68
N ILE A 81 -0.04 -8.88 0.29
CA ILE A 81 0.41 -8.76 1.69
C ILE A 81 -0.58 -9.50 2.58
N HIS A 82 -0.11 -10.04 3.69
CA HIS A 82 -0.94 -10.84 4.60
C HIS A 82 -0.46 -10.78 6.05
N THR A 83 -1.31 -11.23 6.98
CA THR A 83 -1.03 -11.22 8.42
C THR A 83 -0.55 -12.57 8.95
N LEU A 84 -0.35 -13.56 8.09
CA LEU A 84 0.03 -14.93 8.45
C LEU A 84 1.54 -15.05 8.62
N ASP A 85 2.01 -15.67 9.68
CA ASP A 85 3.44 -15.82 10.00
C ASP A 85 4.04 -17.18 9.58
N ASP A 86 3.20 -18.07 9.07
CA ASP A 86 3.54 -19.44 8.68
C ASP A 86 3.65 -19.68 7.16
N ILE A 87 3.55 -18.63 6.34
CA ILE A 87 3.65 -18.75 4.88
C ILE A 87 5.10 -18.79 4.43
N ASN A 88 5.51 -19.91 3.82
CA ASN A 88 6.86 -20.10 3.33
C ASN A 88 7.22 -19.07 2.24
N GLY A 89 8.45 -18.55 2.29
CA GLY A 89 8.95 -17.57 1.32
C GLY A 89 8.41 -16.14 1.49
N SER A 90 7.66 -15.84 2.55
CA SER A 90 7.22 -14.48 2.85
C SER A 90 8.37 -13.60 3.34
N LEU A 91 8.37 -12.33 2.93
CA LEU A 91 9.22 -11.30 3.50
C LEU A 91 8.45 -10.57 4.61
N LYS A 92 8.98 -10.54 5.82
CA LYS A 92 8.37 -9.79 6.92
C LYS A 92 8.53 -8.28 6.70
N ILE A 93 7.42 -7.55 6.54
CA ILE A 93 7.42 -6.09 6.44
C ILE A 93 7.52 -5.45 7.81
N MET A 94 6.65 -5.86 8.72
CA MET A 94 6.59 -5.42 10.13
C MET A 94 5.96 -6.53 10.99
N LYS A 95 5.82 -6.29 12.29
CA LYS A 95 5.13 -7.23 13.17
C LYS A 95 3.68 -7.46 12.70
N GLY A 96 3.38 -8.71 12.34
CA GLY A 96 2.05 -9.15 11.90
C GLY A 96 1.69 -8.72 10.47
N LEU A 97 2.67 -8.36 9.62
CA LEU A 97 2.45 -8.06 8.21
C LEU A 97 3.61 -8.57 7.35
N TYR A 98 3.28 -9.29 6.28
CA TYR A 98 4.22 -9.99 5.42
C TYR A 98 3.91 -9.73 3.95
N TRP A 99 4.93 -9.79 3.12
CA TRP A 99 4.87 -9.67 1.66
C TRP A 99 5.05 -11.03 0.99
N GLY A 100 4.15 -11.39 0.07
CA GLY A 100 4.31 -12.53 -0.83
C GLY A 100 4.36 -13.88 -0.12
N GLY A 101 5.14 -14.78 -0.66
CA GLY A 101 5.27 -16.16 -0.19
C GLY A 101 4.51 -17.16 -1.06
N ASP A 102 4.31 -18.38 -0.56
CA ASP A 102 3.68 -19.45 -1.32
C ASP A 102 2.19 -19.19 -1.56
N ILE A 103 1.85 -18.79 -2.80
CA ILE A 103 0.47 -18.54 -3.23
C ILE A 103 -0.41 -19.79 -3.16
N SER A 104 0.15 -20.97 -3.30
CA SER A 104 -0.61 -22.23 -3.23
C SER A 104 -1.17 -22.46 -1.84
N THR A 105 -0.38 -22.19 -0.81
CA THR A 105 -0.82 -22.23 0.59
C THR A 105 -1.89 -21.17 0.85
N ILE A 106 -1.70 -19.93 0.40
CA ILE A 106 -2.69 -18.84 0.50
C ILE A 106 -4.02 -19.26 -0.11
N LYS A 107 -4.02 -19.77 -1.35
CA LYS A 107 -5.23 -20.24 -2.03
C LYS A 107 -5.93 -21.36 -1.26
N SER A 108 -5.15 -22.30 -0.71
CA SER A 108 -5.69 -23.38 0.13
C SER A 108 -6.39 -22.84 1.38
N TYR A 109 -5.82 -21.84 2.05
CA TYR A 109 -6.40 -21.23 3.24
C TYR A 109 -7.68 -20.45 2.92
N ILE A 110 -7.72 -19.72 1.78
CA ILE A 110 -8.93 -19.05 1.30
C ILE A 110 -10.05 -20.08 1.05
N ARG A 111 -9.78 -21.15 0.28
CA ARG A 111 -10.78 -22.20 -0.02
C ARG A 111 -11.32 -22.90 1.23
N LYS A 112 -10.51 -23.03 2.26
CA LYS A 112 -10.93 -23.62 3.55
C LYS A 112 -11.65 -22.63 4.47
N GLY A 113 -11.80 -21.36 4.06
CA GLY A 113 -12.38 -20.30 4.88
C GLY A 113 -11.55 -19.92 6.11
N LEU A 114 -10.25 -20.24 6.11
CA LEU A 114 -9.34 -19.92 7.21
C LEU A 114 -8.89 -18.46 7.19
N ILE A 115 -8.87 -17.83 6.02
CA ILE A 115 -8.51 -16.42 5.82
C ILE A 115 -9.51 -15.72 4.90
N GLY A 116 -9.69 -14.43 5.13
CA GLY A 116 -10.53 -13.54 4.34
C GLY A 116 -9.84 -12.19 4.10
N GLU A 117 -10.57 -11.21 3.57
CA GLU A 117 -10.04 -9.87 3.26
C GLU A 117 -9.45 -9.12 4.48
N ASN A 118 -9.81 -9.54 5.69
CA ASN A 118 -9.22 -9.05 6.94
C ASN A 118 -7.83 -9.66 7.27
N HIS A 119 -7.33 -10.56 6.42
CA HIS A 119 -6.02 -11.20 6.58
C HIS A 119 -5.09 -10.98 5.40
N ILE A 120 -5.64 -10.60 4.23
CA ILE A 120 -4.88 -10.51 2.98
C ILE A 120 -5.40 -9.40 2.08
N ARG A 121 -4.49 -8.74 1.35
CA ARG A 121 -4.80 -7.84 0.23
C ARG A 121 -4.00 -8.23 -1.01
N PHE A 122 -4.66 -8.22 -2.15
CA PHE A 122 -4.07 -8.48 -3.47
C PHE A 122 -3.89 -7.18 -4.25
N PHE A 123 -2.77 -7.09 -4.98
CA PHE A 123 -2.39 -5.91 -5.74
C PHE A 123 -2.01 -6.29 -7.16
N VAL A 124 -2.42 -5.47 -8.12
CA VAL A 124 -1.90 -5.47 -9.49
C VAL A 124 -0.77 -4.45 -9.55
N GLY A 125 0.41 -4.90 -9.93
CA GLY A 125 1.61 -4.09 -9.94
C GLY A 125 2.15 -3.71 -8.56
N TYR A 126 3.25 -2.99 -8.54
CA TYR A 126 3.87 -2.43 -7.35
C TYR A 126 4.52 -1.07 -7.65
N SER A 127 4.92 -0.35 -6.60
CA SER A 127 5.64 0.93 -6.67
C SER A 127 7.12 0.68 -6.41
N GLY A 128 7.99 1.24 -7.24
CA GLY A 128 9.43 1.05 -7.14
C GLY A 128 10.20 2.34 -7.33
N TRP A 129 11.29 2.49 -6.59
CA TRP A 129 12.24 3.59 -6.68
C TRP A 129 13.66 3.05 -6.86
N ASN A 130 14.38 3.63 -7.79
CA ASN A 130 15.82 3.37 -7.94
C ASN A 130 16.61 3.89 -6.72
N PRO A 131 17.88 3.49 -6.54
CA PRO A 131 18.73 4.05 -5.49
C PRO A 131 18.67 5.58 -5.46
N ASP A 132 18.56 6.18 -4.27
CA ASP A 132 18.48 7.62 -3.98
C ASP A 132 17.27 8.35 -4.61
N GLN A 133 16.40 7.66 -5.35
CA GLN A 133 15.24 8.30 -5.98
C GLN A 133 14.21 8.71 -4.94
N LEU A 134 13.86 7.82 -4.02
CA LEU A 134 12.88 8.11 -2.97
C LEU A 134 13.34 9.26 -2.07
N GLU A 135 14.62 9.29 -1.71
CA GLU A 135 15.20 10.34 -0.87
C GLU A 135 15.13 11.71 -1.54
N ARG A 136 15.33 11.77 -2.88
CA ARG A 136 15.14 13.01 -3.64
C ARG A 136 13.69 13.46 -3.62
N GLU A 137 12.74 12.56 -3.91
CA GLU A 137 11.32 12.87 -3.91
C GLU A 137 10.81 13.31 -2.53
N ILE A 138 11.36 12.76 -1.44
CA ILE A 138 11.07 13.22 -0.08
C ILE A 138 11.61 14.64 0.16
N LYS A 139 12.84 14.94 -0.28
CA LYS A 139 13.42 16.28 -0.18
C LYS A 139 12.65 17.33 -1.01
N GLU A 140 12.06 16.91 -2.11
CA GLU A 140 11.19 17.73 -2.97
C GLU A 140 9.77 17.86 -2.43
N ASN A 141 9.48 17.29 -1.24
CA ASN A 141 8.19 17.26 -0.57
C ASN A 141 7.07 16.52 -1.33
N SER A 142 7.43 15.62 -2.27
CA SER A 142 6.43 14.77 -2.95
C SER A 142 5.76 13.79 -2.01
N TRP A 143 6.46 13.42 -0.94
CA TRP A 143 6.01 12.43 0.05
C TRP A 143 6.15 12.93 1.48
N VAL A 144 5.13 12.64 2.28
CA VAL A 144 5.17 12.77 3.73
C VAL A 144 5.20 11.37 4.34
N LEU A 145 6.09 11.16 5.32
CA LEU A 145 6.29 9.86 5.94
C LEU A 145 5.49 9.74 7.24
N SER A 146 4.93 8.57 7.48
CA SER A 146 4.25 8.26 8.74
C SER A 146 4.45 6.80 9.14
N HIS A 147 4.30 6.53 10.44
CA HIS A 147 4.19 5.18 10.96
C HIS A 147 2.80 4.62 10.69
N THR A 148 2.71 3.31 10.64
CA THR A 148 1.46 2.56 10.52
C THR A 148 1.55 1.24 11.30
N THR A 149 0.45 0.52 11.38
CA THR A 149 0.36 -0.82 11.97
C THR A 149 -0.22 -1.80 10.96
N ALA A 150 0.05 -3.10 11.12
CA ALA A 150 -0.54 -4.14 10.29
C ALA A 150 -2.09 -4.04 10.27
N LYS A 151 -2.69 -3.74 11.43
CA LYS A 151 -4.13 -3.56 11.55
C LYS A 151 -4.65 -2.38 10.71
N GLU A 152 -4.00 -1.22 10.79
CA GLU A 152 -4.38 -0.04 9.97
C GLU A 152 -4.25 -0.34 8.47
N VAL A 153 -3.20 -1.06 8.06
CA VAL A 153 -3.00 -1.42 6.66
C VAL A 153 -4.10 -2.36 6.16
N ILE A 154 -4.50 -3.36 6.94
CA ILE A 154 -5.48 -4.38 6.50
C ILE A 154 -6.93 -3.96 6.72
N ASP A 155 -7.26 -3.33 7.86
CA ASP A 155 -8.66 -3.07 8.25
C ASP A 155 -9.18 -1.71 7.79
N SER A 156 -8.32 -0.81 7.29
CA SER A 156 -8.73 0.55 6.92
C SER A 156 -9.67 0.59 5.71
N LYS A 157 -10.53 1.59 5.69
CA LYS A 157 -11.32 1.96 4.51
C LYS A 157 -10.41 2.69 3.53
N PRO A 158 -10.18 2.12 2.34
CA PRO A 158 -9.22 2.68 1.38
C PRO A 158 -9.50 4.13 1.01
N GLU A 159 -10.77 4.48 0.82
CA GLU A 159 -11.21 5.78 0.35
C GLU A 159 -10.91 6.92 1.35
N LEU A 160 -10.81 6.57 2.63
CA LEU A 160 -10.55 7.54 3.71
C LEU A 160 -9.09 7.54 4.18
N LEU A 161 -8.29 6.59 3.74
CA LEU A 161 -6.98 6.33 4.32
C LEU A 161 -6.03 7.53 4.17
N TRP A 162 -5.93 8.10 2.95
CA TRP A 162 -5.09 9.24 2.67
C TRP A 162 -5.47 10.47 3.52
N SER A 163 -6.75 10.84 3.53
CA SER A 163 -7.23 11.99 4.30
C SER A 163 -7.11 11.76 5.81
N ASN A 164 -7.30 10.53 6.28
CA ASN A 164 -7.18 10.21 7.70
C ASN A 164 -5.73 10.37 8.19
N TYR A 165 -4.75 9.87 7.45
CA TYR A 165 -3.34 10.07 7.82
C TYR A 165 -2.98 11.55 7.88
N LEU A 166 -3.38 12.35 6.89
CA LEU A 166 -3.11 13.78 6.88
C LEU A 166 -3.73 14.51 8.08
N ARG A 167 -4.96 14.18 8.46
CA ARG A 167 -5.61 14.76 9.65
C ARG A 167 -4.87 14.43 10.95
N HIS A 168 -4.32 13.24 11.08
CA HIS A 168 -3.56 12.83 12.27
C HIS A 168 -2.16 13.45 12.35
N MET A 169 -1.63 13.96 11.26
CA MET A 169 -0.31 14.56 11.20
C MET A 169 -0.24 16.02 11.68
N GLY A 170 -1.37 16.61 12.03
CA GLY A 170 -1.47 17.97 12.57
C GLY A 170 -2.11 18.98 11.62
N GLN A 171 -2.28 20.21 12.11
CA GLN A 171 -3.09 21.23 11.42
C GLN A 171 -2.58 21.61 10.02
N ASP A 172 -1.26 21.63 9.83
CA ASP A 172 -0.65 21.97 8.53
C ASP A 172 -1.03 20.97 7.43
N TYR A 173 -1.19 19.69 7.79
CA TYR A 173 -1.59 18.62 6.87
C TYR A 173 -3.11 18.42 6.81
N ALA A 174 -3.84 18.79 7.85
CA ALA A 174 -5.31 18.68 7.89
C ALA A 174 -5.99 19.50 6.78
N ILE A 175 -5.38 20.62 6.37
CA ILE A 175 -5.85 21.42 5.24
C ILE A 175 -5.78 20.58 3.94
N TRP A 176 -4.75 19.81 3.77
CA TRP A 176 -4.56 18.93 2.61
C TRP A 176 -5.62 17.83 2.53
N ALA A 177 -6.07 17.33 3.68
CA ALA A 177 -7.10 16.28 3.74
C ALA A 177 -8.44 16.67 3.09
N ASN A 178 -8.66 17.95 2.84
CA ASN A 178 -9.87 18.47 2.19
C ASN A 178 -9.68 18.74 0.69
N TYR A 179 -8.52 18.44 0.12
CA TYR A 179 -8.28 18.57 -1.31
C TYR A 179 -9.18 17.61 -2.09
N PRO A 180 -9.87 18.08 -3.14
CA PRO A 180 -10.75 17.24 -3.91
C PRO A 180 -9.94 16.14 -4.62
N PRO A 181 -10.52 14.95 -4.82
CA PRO A 181 -9.85 13.82 -5.48
C PRO A 181 -9.55 14.11 -6.97
N ASP A 182 -10.24 15.06 -7.57
CA ASP A 182 -10.08 15.41 -8.99
C ASP A 182 -9.89 16.92 -9.16
N LEU A 183 -8.67 17.34 -9.51
CA LEU A 183 -8.38 18.73 -9.86
C LEU A 183 -8.78 19.09 -11.31
N THR A 184 -9.30 18.13 -12.07
CA THR A 184 -9.72 18.33 -13.46
C THR A 184 -11.18 18.77 -13.62
N LEU A 185 -11.89 18.97 -12.52
CA LEU A 185 -13.30 19.43 -12.50
C LEU A 185 -13.44 20.94 -12.24
N ASN A 186 -12.51 21.74 -12.74
CA ASN A 186 -12.67 23.19 -12.86
C ASN A 186 -12.52 23.63 -14.31
#